data_0c4b986012e321c73cbcdcfaa1e83c6e
#
_entry.id   0c4b986012e321c73cbcdcfaa1e83c6e
#
_cell.length_a   1.000
_cell.length_b   1.000
_cell.length_c   1.000
_cell.angle_alpha   90.00
_cell.angle_beta   90.00
_cell.angle_gamma   90.00
#
_symmetry.space_group_name_H-M   'P 1'
#
loop_
_entity.id
_entity.type
_entity.pdbx_description
1 polymer ?
#
loop_
_entity_poly.entity_id
_entity_poly.type
_entity_poly.pdbx_seq_one_letter_code
_entity_poly.pdbx_strand_id
1 'polypeptide(L)'
;MIQLSAAQQRAYMSDYLTNGWREERMSFSSVSLEPGYIEAKVNVEHFQMPGDGRFHFSAQSAIIWLSQLGIIYGCWDNQLAAKAGEVYLRDLDLKFKRTINTTQEVRFEGIFPKYCKKQLADGLVYYKNAHFRVESGAFTGTASFLVPIGAAQ
;
A
#
# COMPACT_ATOMS: atom_id res chain seq x y z
N MET A 1 12.12 -29.21 18.90
CA MET A 1 11.94 -27.76 18.72
C MET A 1 13.20 -27.08 19.20
N ILE A 2 13.85 -26.25 18.37
CA ILE A 2 15.06 -25.52 18.70
C ILE A 2 14.67 -24.09 19.11
N GLN A 3 15.21 -23.60 20.22
CA GLN A 3 14.99 -22.25 20.67
C GLN A 3 16.24 -21.40 20.39
N LEU A 4 16.09 -20.31 19.66
CA LEU A 4 17.17 -19.39 19.37
C LEU A 4 17.45 -18.45 20.56
N SER A 5 18.71 -18.23 20.88
CA SER A 5 19.12 -17.20 21.80
C SER A 5 18.89 -15.79 21.22
N ALA A 6 18.79 -14.78 22.06
CA ALA A 6 18.63 -13.39 21.62
C ALA A 6 19.77 -12.91 20.69
N ALA A 7 20.98 -13.42 20.87
CA ALA A 7 22.12 -13.11 20.00
C ALA A 7 21.94 -13.71 18.59
N GLN A 8 21.50 -14.97 18.52
CA GLN A 8 21.20 -15.63 17.24
C GLN A 8 20.02 -14.96 16.51
N GLN A 9 18.98 -14.57 17.26
CA GLN A 9 17.87 -13.81 16.67
C GLN A 9 18.36 -12.51 16.03
N ARG A 10 19.14 -11.70 16.74
CA ARG A 10 19.72 -10.45 16.20
C ARG A 10 20.61 -10.70 14.98
N ALA A 11 21.41 -11.77 14.99
CA ALA A 11 22.27 -12.11 13.85
C ALA A 11 21.51 -12.45 12.57
N TYR A 12 20.27 -12.91 12.69
CA TYR A 12 19.41 -13.27 11.53
C TYR A 12 18.47 -12.14 11.12
N MET A 13 18.27 -11.12 11.95
CA MET A 13 17.39 -9.99 11.63
C MET A 13 18.11 -9.00 10.72
N SER A 14 17.33 -8.39 9.83
CA SER A 14 17.80 -7.28 9.00
C SER A 14 17.43 -5.96 9.66
N ASP A 15 18.42 -5.13 9.99
CA ASP A 15 18.21 -3.86 10.68
C ASP A 15 17.30 -2.91 9.90
N TYR A 16 17.41 -2.88 8.57
CA TYR A 16 16.56 -2.02 7.76
C TYR A 16 15.08 -2.46 7.78
N LEU A 17 14.78 -3.73 8.01
CA LEU A 17 13.41 -4.23 8.16
C LEU A 17 12.85 -4.01 9.57
N THR A 18 13.71 -3.91 10.59
CA THR A 18 13.27 -3.75 11.99
C THR A 18 13.23 -2.29 12.44
N ASN A 19 14.14 -1.46 11.96
CA ASN A 19 14.31 -0.07 12.39
C ASN A 19 14.22 0.91 11.23
N GLY A 20 14.87 0.63 10.12
CA GLY A 20 15.04 1.57 9.02
C GLY A 20 13.75 1.98 8.31
N TRP A 21 12.75 1.12 8.24
CA TRP A 21 11.45 1.46 7.63
C TRP A 21 10.74 2.62 8.34
N ARG A 22 11.02 2.84 9.62
CA ARG A 22 10.45 3.95 10.40
C ARG A 22 11.05 5.31 10.02
N GLU A 23 12.19 5.30 9.40
CA GLU A 23 12.90 6.49 8.93
C GLU A 23 12.55 6.82 7.48
N GLU A 24 11.90 5.89 6.76
CA GLU A 24 11.51 6.13 5.39
C GLU A 24 10.50 7.29 5.30
N ARG A 25 10.82 8.24 4.43
CA ARG A 25 9.92 9.33 4.04
C ARG A 25 9.63 9.21 2.58
N MET A 26 8.35 9.24 2.27
CA MET A 26 7.86 9.15 0.91
C MET A 26 6.74 10.16 0.69
N SER A 27 6.64 10.66 -0.52
CA SER A 27 5.58 11.59 -0.92
C SER A 27 5.01 11.22 -2.28
N PHE A 28 3.75 11.57 -2.51
CA PHE A 28 3.19 11.54 -3.85
C PHE A 28 3.72 12.74 -4.66
N SER A 29 4.34 12.48 -5.80
CA SER A 29 4.66 13.52 -6.79
C SER A 29 3.45 13.79 -7.71
N SER A 30 2.61 12.79 -7.94
CA SER A 30 1.35 12.93 -8.66
C SER A 30 0.34 11.87 -8.25
N VAL A 31 -0.96 12.21 -8.35
CA VAL A 31 -2.08 11.27 -8.22
C VAL A 31 -3.10 11.59 -9.30
N SER A 32 -3.49 10.62 -10.09
CA SER A 32 -4.53 10.74 -11.13
C SER A 32 -5.64 9.72 -10.88
N LEU A 33 -6.88 10.13 -11.06
CA LEU A 33 -8.08 9.37 -10.75
C LEU A 33 -9.04 9.37 -11.93
N GLU A 34 -9.61 8.21 -12.20
CA GLU A 34 -10.76 8.06 -13.09
C GLU A 34 -11.66 6.92 -12.59
N PRO A 35 -12.92 6.80 -13.06
CA PRO A 35 -13.80 5.73 -12.62
C PRO A 35 -13.19 4.34 -12.84
N GLY A 36 -12.95 3.63 -11.75
CA GLY A 36 -12.36 2.29 -11.77
C GLY A 36 -10.81 2.26 -11.76
N TYR A 37 -10.14 3.41 -11.71
CA TYR A 37 -8.68 3.46 -11.78
C TYR A 37 -8.07 4.60 -10.98
N ILE A 38 -6.93 4.34 -10.38
CA ILE A 38 -6.05 5.33 -9.77
C ILE A 38 -4.60 5.05 -10.18
N GLU A 39 -3.87 6.09 -10.50
CA GLU A 39 -2.42 6.05 -10.67
C GLU A 39 -1.77 7.08 -9.78
N ALA A 40 -0.65 6.72 -9.18
CA ALA A 40 0.18 7.64 -8.43
C ALA A 40 1.66 7.40 -8.72
N LYS A 41 2.44 8.45 -8.61
CA LYS A 41 3.90 8.41 -8.59
C LYS A 41 4.38 8.79 -7.21
N VAL A 42 5.30 8.02 -6.67
CA VAL A 42 5.83 8.16 -5.31
C VAL A 42 7.32 8.39 -5.37
N ASN A 43 7.79 9.39 -4.64
CA ASN A 43 9.21 9.62 -4.39
C ASN A 43 9.58 9.10 -3.01
N VAL A 44 10.69 8.36 -2.92
CA VAL A 44 11.33 7.97 -1.68
C VAL A 44 12.40 9.00 -1.36
N GLU A 45 12.13 9.86 -0.38
CA GLU A 45 12.97 11.01 -0.04
C GLU A 45 14.05 10.65 0.96
N HIS A 46 13.74 9.74 1.86
CA HIS A 46 14.64 9.26 2.89
C HIS A 46 14.44 7.76 3.12
N PHE A 47 15.50 7.02 3.23
CA PHE A 47 15.49 5.57 3.46
C PHE A 47 16.79 5.09 4.09
N GLN A 48 16.74 3.96 4.78
CA GLN A 48 17.94 3.29 5.24
C GLN A 48 18.46 2.35 4.15
N MET A 49 19.74 2.51 3.82
CA MET A 49 20.40 1.65 2.84
C MET A 49 20.54 0.22 3.40
N PRO A 50 20.08 -0.81 2.69
CA PRO A 50 20.34 -2.20 3.02
C PRO A 50 21.83 -2.55 3.06
N GLY A 51 22.18 -3.65 3.74
CA GLY A 51 23.56 -4.05 3.90
C GLY A 51 24.31 -4.42 2.60
N ASP A 52 23.58 -4.67 1.49
CA ASP A 52 24.16 -4.88 0.15
C ASP A 52 24.49 -3.58 -0.60
N GLY A 53 24.23 -2.42 0.02
CA GLY A 53 24.50 -1.10 -0.55
C GLY A 53 23.58 -0.72 -1.72
N ARG A 54 22.46 -1.41 -1.92
CA ARG A 54 21.49 -1.14 -2.98
C ARG A 54 20.13 -0.82 -2.38
N PHE A 55 19.49 0.21 -2.86
CA PHE A 55 18.11 0.49 -2.49
C PHE A 55 17.18 -0.61 -3.02
N HIS A 56 16.30 -1.10 -2.15
CA HIS A 56 15.22 -2.02 -2.48
C HIS A 56 13.92 -1.48 -1.89
N PHE A 57 12.96 -1.22 -2.75
CA PHE A 57 11.63 -0.81 -2.29
C PHE A 57 11.03 -1.93 -1.44
N SER A 58 10.80 -1.66 -0.16
CA SER A 58 10.42 -2.69 0.81
C SER A 58 8.97 -3.14 0.66
N ALA A 59 8.68 -4.35 1.13
CA ALA A 59 7.31 -4.87 1.21
C ALA A 59 6.43 -3.99 2.12
N GLN A 60 6.97 -3.51 3.24
CA GLN A 60 6.29 -2.63 4.17
C GLN A 60 5.89 -1.32 3.50
N SER A 61 6.82 -0.68 2.79
CA SER A 61 6.55 0.55 2.05
C SER A 61 5.49 0.33 0.98
N ALA A 62 5.56 -0.78 0.25
CA ALA A 62 4.55 -1.14 -0.74
C ALA A 62 3.16 -1.26 -0.11
N ILE A 63 3.02 -1.96 1.02
CA ILE A 63 1.75 -2.14 1.72
C ILE A 63 1.18 -0.80 2.19
N ILE A 64 2.01 0.06 2.80
CA ILE A 64 1.60 1.38 3.27
C ILE A 64 1.06 2.22 2.11
N TRP A 65 1.81 2.32 1.00
CA TRP A 65 1.43 3.17 -0.12
C TRP A 65 0.28 2.63 -0.96
N LEU A 66 0.15 1.32 -1.11
CA LEU A 66 -1.03 0.68 -1.69
C LEU A 66 -2.28 0.94 -0.83
N SER A 67 -2.14 0.93 0.49
CA SER A 67 -3.23 1.29 1.39
C SER A 67 -3.63 2.76 1.23
N GLN A 68 -2.67 3.68 1.10
CA GLN A 68 -2.98 5.09 0.81
C GLN A 68 -3.72 5.27 -0.52
N LEU A 69 -3.33 4.54 -1.58
CA LEU A 69 -4.06 4.55 -2.84
C LEU A 69 -5.51 4.09 -2.68
N GLY A 70 -5.73 3.00 -1.95
CA GLY A 70 -7.07 2.49 -1.66
C GLY A 70 -7.93 3.49 -0.89
N ILE A 71 -7.34 4.18 0.10
CA ILE A 71 -8.01 5.22 0.88
C ILE A 71 -8.40 6.39 -0.02
N ILE A 72 -7.46 6.91 -0.81
CA ILE A 72 -7.69 8.06 -1.71
C ILE A 72 -8.77 7.72 -2.72
N TYR A 73 -8.66 6.56 -3.40
CA TYR A 73 -9.66 6.12 -4.36
C TYR A 73 -11.03 5.95 -3.71
N GLY A 74 -11.09 5.28 -2.56
CA GLY A 74 -12.34 5.05 -1.85
C GLY A 74 -13.03 6.36 -1.42
N CYS A 75 -12.29 7.35 -0.96
CA CYS A 75 -12.83 8.67 -0.64
C CYS A 75 -13.37 9.37 -1.90
N TRP A 76 -12.58 9.42 -2.97
CA TRP A 76 -12.96 10.08 -4.22
C TRP A 76 -14.18 9.41 -4.89
N ASP A 77 -14.19 8.09 -5.00
CA ASP A 77 -15.27 7.32 -5.64
C ASP A 77 -16.62 7.40 -4.88
N ASN A 78 -16.57 7.73 -3.59
CA ASN A 78 -17.75 7.98 -2.76
C ASN A 78 -18.01 9.49 -2.51
N GLN A 79 -17.34 10.37 -3.26
CA GLN A 79 -17.51 11.83 -3.20
C GLN A 79 -17.34 12.43 -1.80
N LEU A 80 -16.45 11.85 -1.00
CA LEU A 80 -16.16 12.35 0.33
C LEU A 80 -15.20 13.54 0.26
N ALA A 81 -15.52 14.63 0.93
CA ALA A 81 -14.62 15.78 1.05
C ALA A 81 -13.38 15.48 1.90
N ALA A 82 -13.48 14.54 2.82
CA ALA A 82 -12.40 14.02 3.67
C ALA A 82 -12.73 12.60 4.11
N LYS A 83 -11.75 11.91 4.66
CA LYS A 83 -11.92 10.58 5.25
C LYS A 83 -12.96 10.65 6.39
N ALA A 84 -14.05 9.90 6.26
CA ALA A 84 -15.15 9.89 7.25
C ALA A 84 -14.85 9.02 8.48
N GLY A 85 -13.82 8.20 8.42
CA GLY A 85 -13.39 7.30 9.50
C GLY A 85 -12.21 6.45 9.06
N GLU A 86 -11.80 5.48 9.87
CA GLU A 86 -10.69 4.60 9.53
C GLU A 86 -11.10 3.63 8.42
N VAL A 87 -10.22 3.47 7.44
CA VAL A 87 -10.35 2.48 6.35
C VAL A 87 -9.70 1.18 6.81
N TYR A 88 -10.42 0.08 6.72
CA TYR A 88 -9.98 -1.20 7.25
C TYR A 88 -9.57 -2.13 6.11
N LEU A 89 -8.30 -2.48 6.05
CA LEU A 89 -7.81 -3.56 5.20
C LEU A 89 -8.36 -4.89 5.71
N ARG A 90 -8.93 -5.70 4.81
CA ARG A 90 -9.54 -7.01 5.12
C ARG A 90 -8.71 -8.16 4.60
N ASP A 91 -8.25 -8.03 3.37
CA ASP A 91 -7.43 -9.04 2.71
C ASP A 91 -6.35 -8.34 1.90
N LEU A 92 -5.19 -8.96 1.82
CA LEU A 92 -4.07 -8.51 0.99
C LEU A 92 -3.30 -9.72 0.47
N ASP A 93 -3.19 -9.84 -0.84
CA ASP A 93 -2.30 -10.78 -1.52
C ASP A 93 -1.34 -9.97 -2.39
N LEU A 94 -0.04 -10.03 -2.12
CA LEU A 94 1.00 -9.36 -2.89
C LEU A 94 2.04 -10.35 -3.35
N LYS A 95 2.44 -10.22 -4.62
CA LYS A 95 3.50 -10.98 -5.27
C LYS A 95 4.61 -10.03 -5.67
N PHE A 96 5.80 -10.28 -5.16
CA PHE A 96 7.03 -9.55 -5.46
C PHE A 96 7.80 -10.32 -6.53
N LYS A 97 7.70 -9.90 -7.78
CA LYS A 97 8.26 -10.62 -8.94
C LYS A 97 9.68 -10.18 -9.28
N ARG A 98 10.03 -8.94 -8.99
CA ARG A 98 11.36 -8.36 -9.20
C ARG A 98 11.58 -7.18 -8.27
N THR A 99 12.82 -6.86 -8.00
CA THR A 99 13.20 -5.70 -7.17
C THR A 99 12.85 -4.38 -7.87
N ILE A 100 12.52 -3.38 -7.06
CA ILE A 100 12.37 -1.99 -7.47
C ILE A 100 13.51 -1.23 -6.81
N ASN A 101 14.42 -0.69 -7.63
CA ASN A 101 15.66 -0.05 -7.15
C ASN A 101 15.67 1.46 -7.42
N THR A 102 14.60 2.02 -7.98
CA THR A 102 14.44 3.47 -8.13
C THR A 102 13.80 4.08 -6.88
N THR A 103 14.22 5.28 -6.55
CA THR A 103 13.67 6.10 -5.47
C THR A 103 12.79 7.24 -6.00
N GLN A 104 12.76 7.44 -7.33
CA GLN A 104 12.04 8.54 -7.95
C GLN A 104 10.90 8.03 -8.82
N GLU A 105 9.76 8.68 -8.68
CA GLU A 105 8.57 8.44 -9.50
C GLU A 105 8.13 6.98 -9.58
N VAL A 106 8.29 6.23 -8.48
CA VAL A 106 7.80 4.85 -8.40
C VAL A 106 6.31 4.82 -8.70
N ARG A 107 5.92 4.14 -9.77
CA ARG A 107 4.54 4.13 -10.26
C ARG A 107 3.70 3.11 -9.51
N PHE A 108 2.59 3.57 -8.97
CA PHE A 108 1.55 2.77 -8.33
C PHE A 108 0.25 2.86 -9.11
N GLU A 109 -0.42 1.74 -9.30
CA GLU A 109 -1.70 1.64 -9.98
C GLU A 109 -2.69 0.85 -9.14
N GLY A 110 -3.93 1.34 -9.06
CA GLY A 110 -5.06 0.63 -8.50
C GLY A 110 -6.19 0.52 -9.52
N ILE A 111 -6.71 -0.69 -9.70
CA ILE A 111 -7.80 -1.01 -10.63
C ILE A 111 -8.98 -1.52 -9.82
N PHE A 112 -10.11 -0.83 -9.94
CA PHE A 112 -11.32 -1.06 -9.17
C PHE A 112 -12.49 -1.39 -10.12
N PRO A 113 -12.62 -2.64 -10.58
CA PRO A 113 -13.75 -3.02 -11.43
C PRO A 113 -15.08 -2.74 -10.73
N LYS A 114 -16.13 -2.38 -11.48
CA LYS A 114 -17.45 -2.05 -10.91
C LYS A 114 -18.00 -3.11 -9.97
N TYR A 115 -17.74 -4.38 -10.26
CA TYR A 115 -18.18 -5.50 -9.44
C TYR A 115 -17.43 -5.64 -8.10
N CYS A 116 -16.31 -4.95 -7.92
CA CYS A 116 -15.58 -5.00 -6.65
C CYS A 116 -16.24 -4.15 -5.56
N LYS A 117 -17.02 -3.13 -5.93
CA LYS A 117 -17.67 -2.19 -5.00
C LYS A 117 -19.03 -2.73 -4.55
N LYS A 118 -19.25 -2.78 -3.24
CA LYS A 118 -20.53 -3.14 -2.61
C LYS A 118 -20.82 -2.21 -1.45
N GLN A 119 -21.97 -1.57 -1.49
CA GLN A 119 -22.46 -0.82 -0.34
C GLN A 119 -22.98 -1.80 0.72
N LEU A 120 -22.59 -1.60 1.95
CA LEU A 120 -23.04 -2.35 3.10
C LEU A 120 -24.00 -1.50 3.95
N ALA A 121 -24.65 -2.14 4.93
CA ALA A 121 -25.35 -1.43 5.98
C ALA A 121 -24.36 -0.53 6.77
N ASP A 122 -24.89 0.37 7.58
CA ASP A 122 -24.13 1.18 8.54
C ASP A 122 -23.12 2.17 7.91
N GLY A 123 -23.38 2.62 6.67
CA GLY A 123 -22.55 3.63 6.04
C GLY A 123 -21.13 3.15 5.69
N LEU A 124 -20.99 1.88 5.33
CA LEU A 124 -19.74 1.28 4.87
C LEU A 124 -19.83 0.91 3.39
N VAL A 125 -18.73 1.09 2.69
CA VAL A 125 -18.53 0.57 1.33
C VAL A 125 -17.40 -0.44 1.34
N TYR A 126 -17.66 -1.63 0.82
CA TYR A 126 -16.67 -2.69 0.67
C TYR A 126 -16.14 -2.75 -0.74
N TYR A 127 -14.82 -2.65 -0.87
CA TYR A 127 -14.10 -2.92 -2.11
C TYR A 127 -13.46 -4.30 -2.00
N LYS A 128 -13.89 -5.24 -2.82
CA LYS A 128 -13.43 -6.62 -2.81
C LYS A 128 -12.48 -6.89 -3.98
N ASN A 129 -11.31 -7.42 -3.68
CA ASN A 129 -10.33 -7.84 -4.69
C ASN A 129 -9.98 -6.72 -5.69
N ALA A 130 -9.79 -5.49 -5.21
CA ALA A 130 -9.18 -4.44 -6.01
C ALA A 130 -7.76 -4.87 -6.43
N HIS A 131 -7.40 -4.65 -7.70
CA HIS A 131 -6.09 -5.05 -8.21
C HIS A 131 -5.09 -3.93 -8.08
N PHE A 132 -3.86 -4.26 -7.74
CA PHE A 132 -2.77 -3.30 -7.60
C PHE A 132 -1.54 -3.74 -8.38
N ARG A 133 -0.81 -2.74 -8.89
CA ARG A 133 0.49 -2.91 -9.54
C ARG A 133 1.45 -1.84 -9.07
N VAL A 134 2.72 -2.20 -8.96
CA VAL A 134 3.81 -1.25 -8.71
C VAL A 134 4.87 -1.49 -9.78
N GLU A 135 5.41 -0.41 -10.37
CA GLU A 135 6.48 -0.42 -11.37
C GLU A 135 6.24 -1.45 -12.49
N SER A 136 5.18 -1.20 -13.29
CA SER A 136 4.84 -2.06 -14.43
C SER A 136 4.74 -3.54 -14.07
N GLY A 137 4.23 -3.82 -12.87
CA GLY A 137 4.01 -5.18 -12.38
C GLY A 137 5.22 -5.85 -11.72
N ALA A 138 6.23 -5.07 -11.30
CA ALA A 138 7.29 -5.59 -10.41
C ALA A 138 6.68 -6.16 -9.13
N PHE A 139 5.70 -5.46 -8.55
CA PHE A 139 4.79 -6.01 -7.56
C PHE A 139 3.38 -6.03 -8.12
N THR A 140 2.63 -7.06 -7.82
CA THR A 140 1.22 -7.20 -8.23
C THR A 140 0.43 -7.83 -7.11
N GLY A 141 -0.85 -7.52 -7.02
CA GLY A 141 -1.69 -8.17 -6.04
C GLY A 141 -3.13 -7.70 -6.04
N THR A 142 -3.84 -8.15 -5.01
CA THR A 142 -5.22 -7.74 -4.74
C THR A 142 -5.34 -7.34 -3.28
N ALA A 143 -6.26 -6.41 -3.02
CA ALA A 143 -6.65 -6.06 -1.67
C ALA A 143 -8.15 -5.90 -1.56
N SER A 144 -8.69 -6.19 -0.39
CA SER A 144 -10.08 -5.91 -0.05
C SER A 144 -10.11 -5.00 1.18
N PHE A 145 -10.95 -3.97 1.17
CA PHE A 145 -11.00 -3.02 2.26
C PHE A 145 -12.39 -2.38 2.42
N LEU A 146 -12.64 -1.84 3.60
CA LEU A 146 -13.87 -1.17 3.98
C LEU A 146 -13.61 0.33 4.14
N VAL A 147 -14.44 1.12 3.47
CA VAL A 147 -14.40 2.58 3.54
C VAL A 147 -15.65 3.08 4.24
N PRO A 148 -15.53 3.76 5.39
CA PRO A 148 -16.65 4.48 5.99
C PRO A 148 -17.03 5.68 5.12
N ILE A 149 -18.35 5.82 4.85
CA ILE A 149 -18.89 6.96 4.08
C ILE A 149 -19.80 7.86 4.93
N GLY A 150 -19.80 7.64 6.25
CA GLY A 150 -20.74 8.28 7.19
C GLY A 150 -22.05 7.51 7.31
N ALA A 151 -22.77 7.74 8.39
CA ALA A 151 -24.15 7.22 8.52
C ALA A 151 -24.99 7.82 7.39
N ALA A 152 -25.77 6.99 6.71
CA ALA A 152 -26.80 7.50 5.80
C ALA A 152 -27.68 8.46 6.59
N GLN A 153 -27.67 9.75 6.23
CA GLN A 153 -28.58 10.76 6.76
C GLN A 153 -29.99 10.47 6.28
#